data_b776f18cc4b68e7ce824376c6b5a5dc1
#
_entry.id   b776f18cc4b68e7ce824376c6b5a5dc1
#
_cell.length_a   1.000
_cell.length_b   1.000
_cell.length_c   1.000
_cell.angle_alpha   90.00
_cell.angle_beta   90.00
_cell.angle_gamma   90.00
#
_symmetry.space_group_name_H-M   'P 1'
#
loop_
_entity.id
_entity.type
_entity.pdbx_description
1 polymer ?
#
loop_
_entity_poly.entity_id
_entity_poly.type
_entity_poly.pdbx_seq_one_letter_code
_entity_poly.pdbx_strand_id
1 'polypeptide(L)'
;MKLNILGSNSAGNCYVLQNDSEALIIEAGIDFRTVKKSLDFNLSKVSAAVITHQHGDHSKYVASFVNNGVLTLALEDVFSSHGIFNHPFAKSIVSGKCYKAGNFFIQAFPVSHDVPCVGYLIKHSEFGKLLFVTDTVTMNYKFDGLTEIMIEANYADDILDRRLASKDITLVQRNRVIESHMSIDTTKEILKRNDLSQVNNIILIHLSDG
;
A
#
# COMPACT_ATOMS: atom_id res chain seq x y z
N MET A 1 -13.71 -4.61 -12.05
CA MET A 1 -13.05 -4.74 -10.72
C MET A 1 -13.51 -3.61 -9.82
N LYS A 2 -13.84 -3.90 -8.55
CA LYS A 2 -14.26 -2.92 -7.54
C LYS A 2 -13.13 -2.73 -6.55
N LEU A 3 -12.87 -1.48 -6.11
CA LEU A 3 -11.98 -1.14 -5.02
C LEU A 3 -12.81 -0.86 -3.75
N ASN A 4 -12.51 -1.57 -2.66
CA ASN A 4 -13.02 -1.25 -1.33
C ASN A 4 -11.85 -0.76 -0.47
N ILE A 5 -11.94 0.47 0.05
CA ILE A 5 -10.97 1.05 0.98
C ILE A 5 -11.49 0.78 2.40
N LEU A 6 -10.79 -0.06 3.17
CA LEU A 6 -11.18 -0.43 4.53
C LEU A 6 -10.50 0.46 5.57
N GLY A 7 -9.38 1.05 5.22
CA GLY A 7 -8.63 2.03 5.97
C GLY A 7 -7.50 2.60 5.12
N SER A 8 -7.14 3.87 5.35
CA SER A 8 -6.13 4.61 4.58
C SER A 8 -5.51 5.74 5.39
N ASN A 9 -4.98 5.42 6.57
CA ASN A 9 -4.32 6.37 7.47
C ASN A 9 -3.41 5.63 8.47
N SER A 10 -2.77 6.35 9.38
CA SER A 10 -1.86 5.80 10.40
C SER A 10 -2.53 4.88 11.45
N ALA A 11 -3.86 4.79 11.48
CA ALA A 11 -4.56 3.80 12.31
C ALA A 11 -4.62 2.42 11.64
N GLY A 12 -4.52 2.36 10.31
CA GLY A 12 -4.46 1.13 9.56
C GLY A 12 -4.82 1.29 8.09
N ASN A 13 -4.08 0.58 7.26
CA ASN A 13 -4.21 0.58 5.81
C ASN A 13 -4.67 -0.79 5.33
N CYS A 14 -5.71 -0.83 4.50
CA CYS A 14 -6.13 -2.05 3.82
C CYS A 14 -7.07 -1.71 2.65
N TYR A 15 -6.77 -2.27 1.50
CA TYR A 15 -7.52 -2.06 0.27
C TYR A 15 -7.84 -3.42 -0.35
N VAL A 16 -9.05 -3.57 -0.89
CA VAL A 16 -9.49 -4.83 -1.52
C VAL A 16 -9.92 -4.53 -2.95
N LEU A 17 -9.16 -5.02 -3.91
CA LEU A 17 -9.52 -5.08 -5.31
C LEU A 17 -10.25 -6.39 -5.55
N GLN A 18 -11.52 -6.36 -5.98
CA GLN A 18 -12.29 -7.59 -6.17
C GLN A 18 -13.30 -7.50 -7.31
N ASN A 19 -13.59 -8.66 -7.88
CA ASN A 19 -14.76 -8.94 -8.69
C ASN A 19 -15.51 -10.15 -8.13
N ASP A 20 -16.39 -10.76 -8.90
CA ASP A 20 -17.18 -11.90 -8.45
C ASP A 20 -16.32 -13.17 -8.25
N SER A 21 -15.21 -13.31 -9.00
CA SER A 21 -14.39 -14.53 -9.07
C SER A 21 -13.07 -14.46 -8.32
N GLU A 22 -12.48 -13.27 -8.19
CA GLU A 22 -11.16 -13.13 -7.56
C GLU A 22 -10.99 -11.80 -6.82
N ALA A 23 -10.05 -11.79 -5.88
CA ALA A 23 -9.67 -10.60 -5.11
C ALA A 23 -8.17 -10.54 -4.85
N LEU A 24 -7.63 -9.31 -4.83
CA LEU A 24 -6.30 -8.99 -4.32
C LEU A 24 -6.47 -8.03 -3.14
N ILE A 25 -5.81 -8.33 -2.03
CA ILE A 25 -5.77 -7.46 -0.86
C ILE A 25 -4.44 -6.71 -0.87
N ILE A 26 -4.46 -5.42 -0.60
CA ILE A 26 -3.27 -4.59 -0.44
C ILE A 26 -3.27 -4.08 0.99
N GLU A 27 -2.21 -4.35 1.73
CA GLU A 27 -1.99 -4.09 3.15
C GLU A 27 -2.84 -4.95 4.12
N ALA A 28 -2.31 -5.14 5.32
CA ALA A 28 -2.90 -5.92 6.41
C ALA A 28 -2.95 -5.13 7.73
N GLY A 29 -3.12 -3.80 7.66
CA GLY A 29 -3.20 -2.91 8.83
C GLY A 29 -4.57 -2.90 9.51
N ILE A 30 -5.60 -3.47 8.91
CA ILE A 30 -6.98 -3.52 9.43
C ILE A 30 -7.32 -4.94 9.90
N ASP A 31 -8.13 -5.02 10.98
CA ASP A 31 -8.59 -6.31 11.53
C ASP A 31 -9.16 -7.21 10.43
N PHE A 32 -8.66 -8.44 10.38
CA PHE A 32 -9.01 -9.43 9.38
C PHE A 32 -10.51 -9.77 9.34
N ARG A 33 -11.25 -9.58 10.43
CA ARG A 33 -12.72 -9.71 10.45
C ARG A 33 -13.39 -8.69 9.55
N THR A 34 -12.87 -7.46 9.51
CA THR A 34 -13.35 -6.40 8.62
C THR A 34 -13.08 -6.77 7.17
N VAL A 35 -11.89 -7.30 6.88
CA VAL A 35 -11.53 -7.80 5.54
C VAL A 35 -12.47 -8.94 5.11
N LYS A 36 -12.73 -9.92 5.99
CA LYS A 36 -13.67 -11.01 5.70
C LYS A 36 -15.08 -10.50 5.37
N LYS A 37 -15.56 -9.49 6.11
CA LYS A 37 -16.88 -8.89 5.83
C LYS A 37 -16.93 -8.22 4.46
N SER A 38 -15.87 -7.52 4.05
CA SER A 38 -15.81 -6.86 2.72
C SER A 38 -15.77 -7.83 1.56
N LEU A 39 -15.42 -9.09 1.83
CA LEU A 39 -15.39 -10.20 0.88
C LEU A 39 -16.66 -11.10 0.97
N ASP A 40 -17.68 -10.68 1.72
CA ASP A 40 -18.87 -11.49 2.02
C ASP A 40 -18.49 -12.87 2.58
N PHE A 41 -17.41 -12.93 3.37
CA PHE A 41 -16.80 -14.13 3.95
C PHE A 41 -16.29 -15.16 2.92
N ASN A 42 -16.25 -14.82 1.63
CA ASN A 42 -15.72 -15.69 0.58
C ASN A 42 -14.21 -15.50 0.43
N LEU A 43 -13.42 -16.15 1.29
CA LEU A 43 -11.96 -16.14 1.21
C LEU A 43 -11.41 -16.95 0.04
N SER A 44 -12.18 -17.89 -0.53
CA SER A 44 -11.72 -18.74 -1.63
C SER A 44 -11.42 -17.97 -2.91
N LYS A 45 -11.98 -16.75 -3.07
CA LYS A 45 -11.67 -15.87 -4.20
C LYS A 45 -10.41 -15.02 -4.00
N VAL A 46 -9.79 -15.02 -2.80
CA VAL A 46 -8.60 -14.22 -2.54
C VAL A 46 -7.38 -14.87 -3.20
N SER A 47 -6.89 -14.27 -4.26
CA SER A 47 -5.70 -14.74 -4.98
C SER A 47 -4.42 -14.52 -4.17
N ALA A 48 -4.29 -13.35 -3.52
CA ALA A 48 -3.20 -13.03 -2.59
C ALA A 48 -3.50 -11.78 -1.76
N ALA A 49 -2.66 -11.56 -0.74
CA ALA A 49 -2.43 -10.26 -0.12
C ALA A 49 -1.00 -9.79 -0.45
N VAL A 50 -0.79 -8.48 -0.60
CA VAL A 50 0.52 -7.84 -0.79
C VAL A 50 0.74 -6.80 0.29
N ILE A 51 1.92 -6.78 0.93
CA ILE A 51 2.24 -5.88 2.03
C ILE A 51 3.51 -5.09 1.66
N THR A 52 3.49 -3.78 1.82
CA THR A 52 4.61 -2.91 1.43
C THR A 52 5.79 -3.00 2.39
N HIS A 53 5.54 -2.95 3.69
CA HIS A 53 6.58 -2.94 4.73
C HIS A 53 6.04 -3.40 6.10
N GLN A 54 6.93 -3.42 7.11
CA GLN A 54 6.66 -4.05 8.41
C GLN A 54 5.95 -3.17 9.45
N HIS A 55 5.70 -1.88 9.20
CA HIS A 55 5.01 -1.02 10.19
C HIS A 55 3.62 -1.53 10.53
N GLY A 56 3.19 -1.28 11.77
CA GLY A 56 1.98 -1.86 12.32
C GLY A 56 0.70 -1.48 11.58
N ASP A 57 0.61 -0.26 11.09
CA ASP A 57 -0.53 0.23 10.31
C ASP A 57 -0.62 -0.39 8.90
N HIS A 58 0.42 -1.12 8.45
CA HIS A 58 0.44 -1.88 7.19
C HIS A 58 0.44 -3.40 7.39
N SER A 59 0.99 -3.91 8.49
CA SER A 59 1.23 -5.34 8.67
C SER A 59 0.67 -5.97 9.96
N LYS A 60 0.07 -5.18 10.86
CA LYS A 60 -0.40 -5.62 12.19
C LYS A 60 -1.17 -6.94 12.20
N TYR A 61 -1.95 -7.20 11.19
CA TYR A 61 -2.80 -8.39 11.12
C TYR A 61 -2.30 -9.44 10.12
N VAL A 62 -1.08 -9.30 9.58
CA VAL A 62 -0.53 -10.21 8.57
C VAL A 62 -0.54 -11.67 9.02
N ALA A 63 -0.28 -11.95 10.30
CA ALA A 63 -0.37 -13.29 10.86
C ALA A 63 -1.80 -13.89 10.75
N SER A 64 -2.83 -13.07 10.88
CA SER A 64 -4.20 -13.51 10.69
C SER A 64 -4.50 -13.89 9.24
N PHE A 65 -3.87 -13.22 8.27
CA PHE A 65 -4.03 -13.54 6.86
C PHE A 65 -3.45 -14.94 6.55
N VAL A 66 -2.16 -15.16 6.87
CA VAL A 66 -1.49 -16.43 6.60
C VAL A 66 -2.12 -17.60 7.37
N ASN A 67 -2.54 -17.39 8.64
CA ASN A 67 -3.21 -18.42 9.46
C ASN A 67 -4.61 -18.80 8.94
N ASN A 68 -5.23 -17.94 8.13
CA ASN A 68 -6.50 -18.25 7.44
C ASN A 68 -6.30 -18.68 5.98
N GLY A 69 -5.07 -19.05 5.58
CA GLY A 69 -4.77 -19.62 4.26
C GLY A 69 -4.67 -18.59 3.14
N VAL A 70 -4.53 -17.29 3.45
CA VAL A 70 -4.33 -16.27 2.43
C VAL A 70 -2.84 -16.21 2.06
N LEU A 71 -2.53 -16.53 0.78
CA LEU A 71 -1.18 -16.32 0.25
C LEU A 71 -0.79 -14.86 0.39
N THR A 72 0.27 -14.59 1.16
CA THR A 72 0.72 -13.23 1.44
C THR A 72 2.12 -13.02 0.87
N LEU A 73 2.27 -12.00 0.03
CA LEU A 73 3.51 -11.61 -0.64
C LEU A 73 4.05 -10.35 0.04
N ALA A 74 5.25 -10.39 0.59
CA ALA A 74 5.89 -9.25 1.24
C ALA A 74 7.41 -9.42 1.27
N LEU A 75 8.15 -8.36 1.62
CA LEU A 75 9.56 -8.49 1.95
C LEU A 75 9.73 -9.42 3.17
N GLU A 76 10.87 -10.09 3.27
CA GLU A 76 11.19 -11.02 4.37
C GLU A 76 11.07 -10.35 5.74
N ASP A 77 11.46 -9.08 5.83
CA ASP A 77 11.40 -8.26 7.03
C ASP A 77 9.98 -8.22 7.64
N VAL A 78 8.94 -8.17 6.80
CA VAL A 78 7.54 -8.19 7.25
C VAL A 78 7.22 -9.49 7.99
N PHE A 79 7.61 -10.63 7.44
CA PHE A 79 7.32 -11.92 8.06
C PHE A 79 8.18 -12.19 9.28
N SER A 80 9.43 -11.75 9.24
CA SER A 80 10.37 -11.88 10.36
C SER A 80 9.94 -11.06 11.57
N SER A 81 9.46 -9.82 11.37
CA SER A 81 8.99 -8.96 12.46
C SER A 81 7.74 -9.51 13.17
N HIS A 82 6.96 -10.36 12.48
CA HIS A 82 5.77 -11.03 13.03
C HIS A 82 5.99 -12.49 13.44
N GLY A 83 7.23 -13.02 13.32
CA GLY A 83 7.57 -14.40 13.71
C GLY A 83 6.91 -15.48 12.83
N ILE A 84 6.54 -15.16 11.58
CA ILE A 84 5.82 -16.04 10.66
C ILE A 84 6.60 -16.35 9.37
N PHE A 85 7.91 -16.12 9.38
CA PHE A 85 8.79 -16.30 8.22
C PHE A 85 8.68 -17.68 7.56
N ASN A 86 8.53 -18.75 8.34
CA ASN A 86 8.42 -20.13 7.84
C ASN A 86 6.97 -20.58 7.57
N HIS A 87 6.00 -19.67 7.62
CA HIS A 87 4.59 -20.05 7.39
C HIS A 87 4.35 -20.39 5.91
N PRO A 88 3.64 -21.49 5.56
CA PRO A 88 3.47 -21.94 4.17
C PRO A 88 2.75 -20.94 3.26
N PHE A 89 1.94 -20.03 3.83
CA PHE A 89 1.28 -18.96 3.11
C PHE A 89 2.02 -17.60 3.16
N ALA A 90 3.18 -17.52 3.83
CA ALA A 90 4.08 -16.38 3.81
C ALA A 90 5.12 -16.59 2.70
N LYS A 91 5.07 -15.76 1.65
CA LYS A 91 5.98 -15.85 0.52
C LYS A 91 6.79 -14.58 0.40
N SER A 92 8.08 -14.67 0.73
CA SER A 92 9.01 -13.56 0.56
C SER A 92 9.18 -13.20 -0.92
N ILE A 93 9.12 -11.89 -1.20
CA ILE A 93 9.33 -11.33 -2.52
C ILE A 93 10.66 -10.59 -2.59
N VAL A 94 11.14 -10.44 -3.81
CA VAL A 94 12.35 -9.67 -4.13
C VAL A 94 11.94 -8.53 -5.04
N SER A 95 12.38 -7.32 -4.69
CA SER A 95 12.17 -6.13 -5.51
C SER A 95 12.67 -6.33 -6.94
N GLY A 96 11.95 -5.80 -7.92
CA GLY A 96 12.23 -5.94 -9.35
C GLY A 96 11.68 -7.23 -9.99
N LYS A 97 11.29 -8.24 -9.21
CA LYS A 97 10.67 -9.47 -9.74
C LYS A 97 9.16 -9.33 -9.88
N CYS A 98 8.61 -10.05 -10.87
CA CYS A 98 7.17 -10.15 -11.10
C CYS A 98 6.62 -11.46 -10.52
N TYR A 99 5.49 -11.39 -9.85
CA TYR A 99 4.78 -12.50 -9.24
C TYR A 99 3.37 -12.59 -9.84
N LYS A 100 2.88 -13.81 -9.99
CA LYS A 100 1.50 -14.05 -10.46
C LYS A 100 0.68 -14.67 -9.32
N ALA A 101 -0.50 -14.09 -9.07
CA ALA A 101 -1.49 -14.63 -8.14
C ALA A 101 -2.89 -14.48 -8.78
N GLY A 102 -3.56 -15.60 -9.08
CA GLY A 102 -4.76 -15.59 -9.92
C GLY A 102 -4.44 -14.96 -11.29
N ASN A 103 -5.22 -13.97 -11.70
CA ASN A 103 -4.98 -13.19 -12.90
C ASN A 103 -4.21 -11.87 -12.64
N PHE A 104 -3.78 -11.61 -11.41
CA PHE A 104 -2.95 -10.47 -11.07
C PHE A 104 -1.48 -10.74 -11.36
N PHE A 105 -0.81 -9.78 -12.02
CA PHE A 105 0.64 -9.72 -12.17
C PHE A 105 1.16 -8.58 -11.29
N ILE A 106 2.00 -8.91 -10.32
CA ILE A 106 2.42 -8.04 -9.24
C ILE A 106 3.93 -7.87 -9.31
N GLN A 107 4.39 -6.65 -9.51
CA GLN A 107 5.82 -6.31 -9.52
C GLN A 107 6.10 -5.33 -8.38
N ALA A 108 6.97 -5.73 -7.45
CA ALA A 108 7.46 -4.85 -6.39
C ALA A 108 8.64 -4.00 -6.91
N PHE A 109 8.72 -2.75 -6.47
CA PHE A 109 9.87 -1.87 -6.69
C PHE A 109 10.22 -1.13 -5.39
N PRO A 110 11.52 -0.84 -5.12
CA PRO A 110 11.91 -0.24 -3.85
C PRO A 110 11.47 1.22 -3.78
N VAL A 111 11.11 1.65 -2.58
CA VAL A 111 10.82 3.06 -2.25
C VAL A 111 11.64 3.49 -1.03
N SER A 112 11.76 4.80 -0.80
CA SER A 112 12.58 5.36 0.28
C SER A 112 11.76 5.57 1.54
N HIS A 113 12.01 4.74 2.55
CA HIS A 113 11.35 4.79 3.85
C HIS A 113 12.36 4.46 4.96
N ASP A 114 11.98 4.61 6.24
CA ASP A 114 12.83 4.32 7.41
C ASP A 114 13.10 2.82 7.63
N VAL A 115 12.27 1.95 7.02
CA VAL A 115 12.45 0.49 6.97
C VAL A 115 12.41 0.00 5.52
N PRO A 116 12.88 -1.23 5.21
CA PRO A 116 12.73 -1.81 3.88
C PRO A 116 11.27 -1.76 3.42
N CYS A 117 11.01 -1.04 2.32
CA CYS A 117 9.67 -0.76 1.81
C CYS A 117 9.61 -0.88 0.29
N VAL A 118 8.48 -1.30 -0.24
CA VAL A 118 8.22 -1.43 -1.68
C VAL A 118 6.90 -0.77 -2.07
N GLY A 119 6.87 -0.19 -3.27
CA GLY A 119 5.65 0.05 -3.99
C GLY A 119 5.31 -1.11 -4.92
N TYR A 120 4.12 -1.13 -5.48
CA TYR A 120 3.66 -2.18 -6.37
C TYR A 120 3.15 -1.62 -7.70
N LEU A 121 3.54 -2.29 -8.80
CA LEU A 121 2.82 -2.25 -10.08
C LEU A 121 1.97 -3.51 -10.18
N ILE A 122 0.68 -3.34 -10.31
CA ILE A 122 -0.28 -4.44 -10.37
C ILE A 122 -1.01 -4.37 -11.70
N LYS A 123 -0.99 -5.48 -12.47
CA LYS A 123 -1.72 -5.57 -13.74
C LYS A 123 -2.84 -6.58 -13.63
N HIS A 124 -3.98 -6.24 -14.21
CA HIS A 124 -5.13 -7.11 -14.37
C HIS A 124 -5.94 -6.69 -15.60
N SER A 125 -6.58 -7.64 -16.28
CA SER A 125 -7.32 -7.37 -17.53
C SER A 125 -8.49 -6.37 -17.37
N GLU A 126 -9.10 -6.30 -16.19
CA GLU A 126 -10.26 -5.44 -15.95
C GLU A 126 -9.93 -3.97 -15.66
N PHE A 127 -8.73 -3.67 -15.17
CA PHE A 127 -8.36 -2.28 -14.84
C PHE A 127 -7.05 -1.82 -15.50
N GLY A 128 -6.33 -2.72 -16.19
CA GLY A 128 -5.06 -2.40 -16.82
C GLY A 128 -3.90 -2.44 -15.84
N LYS A 129 -3.28 -1.30 -15.55
CA LYS A 129 -2.06 -1.17 -14.74
C LYS A 129 -2.26 -0.17 -13.60
N LEU A 130 -2.28 -0.67 -12.36
CA LEU A 130 -2.34 0.11 -11.14
C LEU A 130 -0.92 0.36 -10.61
N LEU A 131 -0.60 1.62 -10.31
CA LEU A 131 0.51 2.04 -9.47
C LEU A 131 0.01 2.20 -8.03
N PHE A 132 0.61 1.47 -7.08
CA PHE A 132 0.35 1.62 -5.65
C PHE A 132 1.64 2.05 -4.93
N VAL A 133 1.62 3.22 -4.29
CA VAL A 133 2.76 3.79 -3.56
C VAL A 133 2.28 4.44 -2.28
N THR A 134 2.84 4.02 -1.15
CA THR A 134 2.61 4.59 0.17
C THR A 134 3.92 4.63 0.95
N ASP A 135 3.97 5.43 2.00
CA ASP A 135 5.08 5.50 2.96
C ASP A 135 6.46 5.64 2.29
N THR A 136 6.63 6.74 1.60
CA THR A 136 7.92 7.07 0.99
C THR A 136 8.12 8.58 0.93
N VAL A 137 9.35 9.02 1.08
CA VAL A 137 9.69 10.45 0.97
C VAL A 137 9.56 10.93 -0.47
N THR A 138 9.89 10.07 -1.43
CA THR A 138 9.82 10.37 -2.87
C THR A 138 9.88 9.10 -3.71
N MET A 139 9.56 9.23 -4.99
CA MET A 139 9.70 8.16 -5.97
C MET A 139 10.31 8.70 -7.26
N ASN A 140 11.40 8.08 -7.72
CA ASN A 140 12.10 8.49 -8.95
C ASN A 140 11.76 7.65 -10.18
N TYR A 141 10.87 6.66 -10.03
CA TYR A 141 10.44 5.81 -11.13
C TYR A 141 9.42 6.52 -12.02
N LYS A 142 9.45 6.17 -13.31
CA LYS A 142 8.43 6.49 -14.29
C LYS A 142 7.87 5.19 -14.84
N PHE A 143 6.56 5.15 -15.02
CA PHE A 143 5.87 3.97 -15.51
C PHE A 143 4.96 4.33 -16.67
N ASP A 144 5.09 3.60 -17.78
CA ASP A 144 4.25 3.80 -18.95
C ASP A 144 2.94 3.01 -18.86
N GLY A 145 1.88 3.55 -19.46
CA GLY A 145 0.59 2.90 -19.60
C GLY A 145 -0.11 2.62 -18.26
N LEU A 146 0.02 3.54 -17.30
CA LEU A 146 -0.77 3.52 -16.08
C LEU A 146 -2.23 3.82 -16.40
N THR A 147 -3.14 3.07 -15.81
CA THR A 147 -4.58 3.26 -15.91
C THR A 147 -5.22 3.64 -14.59
N GLU A 148 -4.60 3.25 -13.49
CA GLU A 148 -5.05 3.53 -12.13
C GLU A 148 -3.83 3.92 -11.27
N ILE A 149 -3.99 4.90 -10.37
CA ILE A 149 -2.95 5.32 -9.44
C ILE A 149 -3.54 5.42 -8.04
N MET A 150 -2.91 4.75 -7.08
CA MET A 150 -3.11 4.93 -5.65
C MET A 150 -1.77 5.39 -5.07
N ILE A 151 -1.71 6.64 -4.63
CA ILE A 151 -0.46 7.27 -4.21
C ILE A 151 -0.65 8.07 -2.94
N GLU A 152 0.33 8.00 -2.04
CA GLU A 152 0.34 8.78 -0.82
C GLU A 152 0.33 10.29 -1.09
N ALA A 153 -0.39 11.03 -0.24
CA ALA A 153 -0.30 12.49 -0.11
C ALA A 153 -0.52 12.85 1.37
N ASN A 154 0.45 12.50 2.20
CA ASN A 154 0.28 12.47 3.66
C ASN A 154 0.06 13.85 4.25
N TYR A 155 0.83 14.86 3.85
CA TYR A 155 0.78 16.20 4.45
C TYR A 155 0.89 17.32 3.42
N ALA A 156 0.44 18.52 3.83
CA ALA A 156 0.74 19.77 3.15
C ALA A 156 1.70 20.58 4.01
N ASP A 157 2.75 21.12 3.42
CA ASP A 157 3.83 21.82 4.14
C ASP A 157 3.30 23.01 4.97
N ASP A 158 2.40 23.81 4.40
CA ASP A 158 1.80 24.96 5.08
C ASP A 158 0.90 24.57 6.27
N ILE A 159 0.23 23.41 6.20
CA ILE A 159 -0.57 22.88 7.31
C ILE A 159 0.37 22.38 8.41
N LEU A 160 1.41 21.63 8.04
CA LEU A 160 2.36 21.05 8.99
C LEU A 160 3.11 22.16 9.75
N ASP A 161 3.51 23.25 9.06
CA ASP A 161 4.16 24.41 9.68
C ASP A 161 3.23 25.20 10.59
N ARG A 162 1.95 25.36 10.21
CA ARG A 162 0.92 25.98 11.10
C ARG A 162 0.71 25.18 12.38
N ARG A 163 0.65 23.84 12.29
CA ARG A 163 0.51 22.96 13.47
C ARG A 163 1.73 23.01 14.39
N LEU A 164 2.93 23.15 13.83
CA LEU A 164 4.12 23.38 14.62
C LEU A 164 4.08 24.75 15.34
N ALA A 165 3.67 25.82 14.65
CA ALA A 165 3.57 27.16 15.21
C ALA A 165 2.50 27.26 16.32
N SER A 166 1.36 26.55 16.16
CA SER A 166 0.29 26.45 17.19
C SER A 166 0.64 25.50 18.33
N LYS A 167 1.76 24.75 18.24
CA LYS A 167 2.19 23.71 19.20
C LYS A 167 1.26 22.48 19.28
N ASP A 168 0.46 22.24 18.25
CA ASP A 168 -0.35 21.04 18.12
C ASP A 168 0.52 19.80 17.84
N ILE A 169 1.70 20.02 17.26
CA ILE A 169 2.75 19.00 17.06
C ILE A 169 4.10 19.53 17.54
N THR A 170 4.99 18.61 17.88
CA THR A 170 6.38 18.93 18.21
C THR A 170 7.26 18.95 16.97
N LEU A 171 8.45 19.60 17.05
CA LEU A 171 9.43 19.56 15.98
C LEU A 171 9.86 18.12 15.62
N VAL A 172 9.94 17.23 16.62
CA VAL A 172 10.28 15.81 16.41
C VAL A 172 9.20 15.11 15.58
N GLN A 173 7.93 15.35 15.88
CA GLN A 173 6.82 14.78 15.11
C GLN A 173 6.80 15.31 13.68
N ARG A 174 7.00 16.63 13.50
CA ARG A 174 7.11 17.25 12.17
C ARG A 174 8.23 16.63 11.35
N ASN A 175 9.42 16.53 11.90
CA ASN A 175 10.59 15.98 11.19
C ASN A 175 10.34 14.50 10.81
N ARG A 176 9.77 13.70 11.71
CA ARG A 176 9.40 12.31 11.43
C ARG A 176 8.47 12.21 10.22
N VAL A 177 7.44 13.06 10.14
CA VAL A 177 6.50 13.05 9.01
C VAL A 177 7.24 13.36 7.70
N ILE A 178 8.09 14.39 7.67
CA ILE A 178 8.84 14.79 6.47
C ILE A 178 9.85 13.71 6.04
N GLU A 179 10.46 13.00 6.99
CA GLU A 179 11.46 11.97 6.72
C GLU A 179 10.86 10.62 6.32
N SER A 180 9.54 10.43 6.49
CA SER A 180 8.88 9.13 6.26
C SER A 180 7.80 9.17 5.17
N HIS A 181 7.24 10.33 4.85
CA HIS A 181 6.06 10.46 4.00
C HIS A 181 6.19 11.51 2.90
N MET A 182 5.33 11.44 1.90
CA MET A 182 5.24 12.44 0.83
C MET A 182 4.32 13.59 1.18
N SER A 183 4.80 14.82 0.90
CA SER A 183 3.92 15.98 0.84
C SER A 183 3.02 15.90 -0.40
N ILE A 184 1.89 16.62 -0.35
CA ILE A 184 1.01 16.75 -1.52
C ILE A 184 1.75 17.35 -2.73
N ASP A 185 2.73 18.23 -2.50
CA ASP A 185 3.49 18.83 -3.59
C ASP A 185 4.50 17.84 -4.20
N THR A 186 5.16 17.01 -3.40
CA THR A 186 5.96 15.88 -3.91
C THR A 186 5.11 14.93 -4.75
N THR A 187 3.91 14.59 -4.27
CA THR A 187 2.97 13.74 -5.01
C THR A 187 2.58 14.35 -6.35
N LYS A 188 2.25 15.65 -6.41
CA LYS A 188 1.97 16.36 -7.66
C LYS A 188 3.14 16.31 -8.64
N GLU A 189 4.38 16.49 -8.15
CA GLU A 189 5.57 16.42 -9.01
C GLU A 189 5.80 14.99 -9.57
N ILE A 190 5.55 13.95 -8.77
CA ILE A 190 5.61 12.57 -9.24
C ILE A 190 4.55 12.31 -10.32
N LEU A 191 3.31 12.76 -10.10
CA LEU A 191 2.24 12.64 -11.08
C LEU A 191 2.57 13.34 -12.39
N LYS A 192 3.10 14.58 -12.34
CA LYS A 192 3.51 15.33 -13.55
C LYS A 192 4.63 14.65 -14.35
N ARG A 193 5.47 13.83 -13.73
CA ARG A 193 6.57 13.12 -14.41
C ARG A 193 6.11 11.87 -15.15
N ASN A 194 4.91 11.35 -14.84
CA ASN A 194 4.36 10.17 -15.45
C ASN A 194 3.39 10.53 -16.59
N ASP A 195 3.23 9.65 -17.56
CA ASP A 195 2.20 9.79 -18.59
C ASP A 195 0.84 9.42 -17.99
N LEU A 196 -0.02 10.43 -17.83
CA LEU A 196 -1.36 10.29 -17.27
C LEU A 196 -2.44 10.15 -18.35
N SER A 197 -2.09 10.08 -19.64
CA SER A 197 -3.04 10.10 -20.76
C SER A 197 -4.04 8.95 -20.76
N GLN A 198 -3.70 7.82 -20.13
CA GLN A 198 -4.53 6.63 -20.01
C GLN A 198 -5.07 6.41 -18.58
N VAL A 199 -4.77 7.31 -17.65
CA VAL A 199 -5.17 7.17 -16.25
C VAL A 199 -6.65 7.54 -16.09
N ASN A 200 -7.44 6.58 -15.60
CA ASN A 200 -8.86 6.76 -15.32
C ASN A 200 -9.09 7.37 -13.94
N ASN A 201 -8.34 6.90 -12.94
CA ASN A 201 -8.49 7.35 -11.55
C ASN A 201 -7.13 7.58 -10.88
N ILE A 202 -7.06 8.66 -10.09
CA ILE A 202 -5.98 8.94 -9.15
C ILE A 202 -6.61 9.01 -7.76
N ILE A 203 -6.21 8.12 -6.87
CA ILE A 203 -6.70 8.03 -5.50
C ILE A 203 -5.55 8.42 -4.58
N LEU A 204 -5.73 9.51 -3.85
CA LEU A 204 -4.82 9.92 -2.81
C LEU A 204 -5.09 9.05 -1.57
N ILE A 205 -4.05 8.42 -1.05
CA ILE A 205 -4.12 7.50 0.09
C ILE A 205 -3.20 7.96 1.22
N HIS A 206 -3.34 7.33 2.39
CA HIS A 206 -2.53 7.57 3.57
C HIS A 206 -2.47 9.06 3.96
N LEU A 207 -3.62 9.72 3.90
CA LEU A 207 -3.75 11.12 4.30
C LEU A 207 -3.58 11.21 5.82
N SER A 208 -2.86 12.22 6.29
CA SER A 208 -2.77 12.55 7.71
C SER A 208 -4.14 13.04 8.21
N ASP A 209 -4.53 12.64 9.41
CA ASP A 209 -5.81 13.04 10.04
C ASP A 209 -5.83 14.51 10.52
N GLY A 210 -5.01 15.38 9.97
CA GLY A 210 -4.96 16.81 10.17
C GLY A 210 -4.21 17.26 11.42
#